data_a278bfc7009a97b49440dfc193024f68
#
_entry.id   a278bfc7009a97b49440dfc193024f68
#
_cell.length_a   1.000
_cell.length_b   1.000
_cell.length_c   1.000
_cell.angle_alpha   90.00
_cell.angle_beta   90.00
_cell.angle_gamma   90.00
#
_symmetry.space_group_name_H-M   'P 1'
#
loop_
_entity.id
_entity.type
_entity.pdbx_description
1 polymer ?
#
loop_
_entity_poly.entity_id
_entity_poly.type
_entity_poly.pdbx_seq_one_letter_code
_entity_poly.pdbx_strand_id
1 'polypeptide(L)'
;VRETRHIKGYYTLSITDVVFNRDFEDRIAIGSYPVDIQATSPDDYGYVYGKPVQYAIPFRCIVPQKVENLLVVGRSASYSHLAAGSARTIPIGMAEGDAAGVAAVYSMTKNKSYKEIMANMKYIKNIQSILVSQGAYLKPFKVENPAERHWSFEGLKLVLTWGLVVPGYTNDYKFDQDISSISFYYLISNLVKRAIPEKADIVVENASDLQKFIVKEPITKEDAAEILLTYGGYENEIATNKGKLFELAHQRGLISDKAYQHMKNKKFVTWADAYDMSLTLYRKLK
;
A
#
# COMPACT_ATOMS: atom_id res chain seq x y z
N VAL A 1 -14.68 18.25 -5.51
CA VAL A 1 -13.54 17.81 -4.66
C VAL A 1 -13.75 16.36 -4.27
N ARG A 2 -12.82 15.48 -4.66
CA ARG A 2 -12.92 14.02 -4.43
C ARG A 2 -12.17 13.57 -3.19
N GLU A 3 -11.19 14.35 -2.77
CA GLU A 3 -10.41 14.15 -1.54
C GLU A 3 -10.30 15.46 -0.76
N THR A 4 -10.25 15.37 0.55
CA THR A 4 -10.08 16.51 1.45
C THR A 4 -8.95 16.21 2.43
N ARG A 5 -8.83 17.05 3.48
CA ARG A 5 -7.93 16.72 4.59
C ARG A 5 -8.50 15.55 5.39
N HIS A 6 -7.65 14.59 5.73
CA HIS A 6 -7.99 13.46 6.58
C HIS A 6 -7.62 13.72 8.02
N ILE A 7 -8.43 13.19 8.94
CA ILE A 7 -8.04 13.16 10.36
C ILE A 7 -6.91 12.13 10.55
N LYS A 8 -6.15 12.28 11.63
CA LYS A 8 -5.34 11.22 12.19
C LYS A 8 -6.19 10.43 13.19
N GLY A 9 -6.79 9.35 12.73
CA GLY A 9 -7.54 8.40 13.54
C GLY A 9 -6.66 7.40 14.28
N TYR A 10 -7.27 6.58 15.13
CA TYR A 10 -6.55 5.48 15.80
C TYR A 10 -6.14 4.36 14.83
N TYR A 11 -6.72 4.32 13.66
CA TYR A 11 -6.28 3.52 12.53
C TYR A 11 -6.38 4.34 11.24
N THR A 12 -5.42 4.17 10.35
CA THR A 12 -5.49 4.75 9.01
C THR A 12 -5.65 3.60 8.01
N LEU A 13 -6.80 3.56 7.35
CA LEU A 13 -7.07 2.56 6.32
C LEU A 13 -6.06 2.72 5.19
N SER A 14 -5.39 1.64 4.83
CA SER A 14 -4.38 1.60 3.79
C SER A 14 -4.92 0.98 2.49
N ILE A 15 -4.23 1.21 1.38
CA ILE A 15 -4.56 0.54 0.11
C ILE A 15 -4.48 -0.98 0.24
N THR A 16 -3.54 -1.50 1.02
CA THR A 16 -3.38 -2.94 1.22
C THR A 16 -4.55 -3.55 2.00
N ASP A 17 -5.15 -2.80 2.94
CA ASP A 17 -6.39 -3.24 3.59
C ASP A 17 -7.54 -3.37 2.57
N VAL A 18 -7.62 -2.43 1.63
CA VAL A 18 -8.65 -2.41 0.59
C VAL A 18 -8.45 -3.54 -0.41
N VAL A 19 -7.29 -3.60 -1.09
CA VAL A 19 -7.09 -4.53 -2.23
C VAL A 19 -6.90 -5.98 -1.79
N PHE A 20 -6.47 -6.23 -0.54
CA PHE A 20 -6.38 -7.58 0.03
C PHE A 20 -7.59 -7.95 0.88
N ASN A 21 -8.70 -7.23 0.72
CA ASN A 21 -10.01 -7.62 1.26
C ASN A 21 -10.01 -7.80 2.79
N ARG A 22 -9.37 -6.88 3.52
CA ARG A 22 -9.22 -7.01 4.96
C ARG A 22 -10.53 -6.85 5.70
N ASP A 23 -10.81 -7.78 6.59
CA ASP A 23 -11.86 -7.65 7.61
C ASP A 23 -11.28 -7.15 8.94
N PHE A 24 -12.10 -6.48 9.73
CA PHE A 24 -11.77 -5.98 11.07
C PHE A 24 -12.88 -6.37 12.04
N GLU A 25 -12.53 -6.75 13.27
CA GLU A 25 -13.54 -7.06 14.29
C GLU A 25 -14.40 -5.84 14.64
N ASP A 26 -13.82 -4.63 14.60
CA ASP A 26 -14.49 -3.34 14.86
C ASP A 26 -15.08 -2.70 13.59
N ARG A 27 -15.47 -3.53 12.60
CA ARG A 27 -16.09 -3.04 11.36
C ARG A 27 -17.38 -2.28 11.60
N ILE A 28 -17.55 -1.17 10.89
CA ILE A 28 -18.76 -0.34 10.92
C ILE A 28 -19.36 -0.11 9.55
N ALA A 29 -18.62 -0.39 8.50
CA ALA A 29 -19.07 -0.36 7.12
C ALA A 29 -18.29 -1.39 6.30
N ILE A 30 -18.84 -1.78 5.15
CA ILE A 30 -18.18 -2.65 4.17
C ILE A 30 -18.21 -1.96 2.82
N GLY A 31 -17.05 -1.90 2.17
CA GLY A 31 -16.86 -1.34 0.84
C GLY A 31 -16.44 -2.39 -0.19
N SER A 32 -16.67 -2.11 -1.48
CA SER A 32 -16.28 -2.97 -2.61
C SER A 32 -15.87 -2.18 -3.85
N TYR A 33 -15.73 -0.87 -3.73
CA TYR A 33 -15.38 -0.02 -4.86
C TYR A 33 -13.90 -0.15 -5.23
N PRO A 34 -13.52 -0.12 -6.52
CA PRO A 34 -12.12 -0.10 -6.93
C PRO A 34 -11.35 1.08 -6.33
N VAL A 35 -10.04 0.92 -6.17
CA VAL A 35 -9.17 2.04 -5.79
C VAL A 35 -8.92 2.89 -7.03
N ASP A 36 -9.81 3.85 -7.26
CA ASP A 36 -9.85 4.72 -8.43
C ASP A 36 -9.30 6.10 -8.11
N ILE A 37 -8.10 6.39 -8.61
CA ILE A 37 -7.45 7.69 -8.52
C ILE A 37 -7.65 8.42 -9.84
N GLN A 38 -8.40 9.50 -9.79
CA GLN A 38 -8.76 10.28 -10.97
C GLN A 38 -7.62 11.18 -11.41
N ALA A 39 -7.58 11.46 -12.72
CA ALA A 39 -6.73 12.48 -13.31
C ALA A 39 -6.89 13.84 -12.60
N THR A 40 -5.80 14.52 -12.36
CA THR A 40 -5.74 15.84 -11.71
C THR A 40 -5.56 16.99 -12.71
N SER A 41 -5.11 16.68 -13.93
CA SER A 41 -4.94 17.60 -15.04
C SER A 41 -5.39 16.95 -16.36
N PRO A 42 -5.55 17.73 -17.46
CA PRO A 42 -5.86 17.19 -18.79
C PRO A 42 -4.79 16.24 -19.34
N ASP A 43 -3.54 16.38 -18.90
CA ASP A 43 -2.40 15.57 -19.34
C ASP A 43 -2.15 14.36 -18.46
N ASP A 44 -2.97 14.17 -17.42
CA ASP A 44 -2.88 13.05 -16.48
C ASP A 44 -3.97 12.01 -16.80
N TYR A 45 -3.63 10.75 -16.62
CA TYR A 45 -4.57 9.64 -16.75
C TYR A 45 -4.95 9.16 -15.35
N GLY A 46 -6.23 8.85 -15.13
CA GLY A 46 -6.65 8.20 -13.91
C GLY A 46 -6.07 6.77 -13.84
N TYR A 47 -5.84 6.29 -12.61
CA TYR A 47 -5.27 4.97 -12.37
C TYR A 47 -6.15 4.15 -11.43
N VAL A 48 -6.31 2.85 -11.75
CA VAL A 48 -6.96 1.88 -10.87
C VAL A 48 -5.89 1.04 -10.19
N TYR A 49 -5.71 1.27 -8.89
CA TYR A 49 -4.70 0.58 -8.06
C TYR A 49 -5.19 -0.76 -7.51
N GLY A 50 -6.28 -1.28 -8.02
CA GLY A 50 -6.85 -2.58 -7.70
C GLY A 50 -8.34 -2.52 -7.42
N LYS A 51 -8.97 -3.70 -7.47
CA LYS A 51 -10.40 -3.88 -7.22
C LYS A 51 -10.59 -4.92 -6.12
N PRO A 52 -11.07 -4.52 -4.94
CA PRO A 52 -11.43 -5.46 -3.88
C PRO A 52 -12.70 -6.24 -4.26
N VAL A 53 -12.88 -7.43 -3.67
CA VAL A 53 -14.18 -8.07 -3.59
C VAL A 53 -15.03 -7.33 -2.55
N GLN A 54 -14.50 -7.21 -1.34
CA GLN A 54 -15.04 -6.38 -0.26
C GLN A 54 -13.96 -6.14 0.81
N TYR A 55 -14.07 -5.05 1.54
CA TYR A 55 -13.21 -4.72 2.66
C TYR A 55 -14.00 -4.01 3.75
N ALA A 56 -13.55 -4.09 4.99
CA ALA A 56 -14.21 -3.44 6.10
C ALA A 56 -13.60 -2.07 6.44
N ILE A 57 -14.44 -1.15 6.92
CA ILE A 57 -14.00 0.11 7.55
C ILE A 57 -14.07 -0.11 9.07
N PRO A 58 -12.94 -0.05 9.79
CA PRO A 58 -12.94 -0.19 11.23
C PRO A 58 -13.38 1.10 11.94
N PHE A 59 -14.04 0.99 13.08
CA PHE A 59 -14.49 2.13 13.90
C PHE A 59 -13.34 3.10 14.22
N ARG A 60 -12.15 2.59 14.40
CA ARG A 60 -10.93 3.36 14.66
C ARG A 60 -10.55 4.36 13.57
N CYS A 61 -11.07 4.23 12.35
CA CYS A 61 -10.85 5.20 11.27
C CYS A 61 -11.63 6.49 11.45
N ILE A 62 -12.75 6.46 12.18
CA ILE A 62 -13.60 7.64 12.36
C ILE A 62 -13.37 8.36 13.70
N VAL A 63 -12.52 7.83 14.59
CA VAL A 63 -12.20 8.38 15.91
C VAL A 63 -10.88 9.14 15.86
N PRO A 64 -10.89 10.50 16.00
CA PRO A 64 -9.68 11.30 16.04
C PRO A 64 -8.81 11.01 17.26
N GLN A 65 -7.46 11.05 17.10
CA GLN A 65 -6.55 10.84 18.23
C GLN A 65 -6.48 12.02 19.22
N LYS A 66 -6.70 13.24 18.73
CA LYS A 66 -6.43 14.48 19.50
C LYS A 66 -7.67 15.27 19.87
N VAL A 67 -8.83 14.88 19.38
CA VAL A 67 -10.09 15.57 19.61
C VAL A 67 -11.08 14.58 20.20
N GLU A 68 -11.57 14.88 21.41
CA GLU A 68 -12.60 14.09 22.06
C GLU A 68 -14.00 14.52 21.60
N ASN A 69 -15.00 13.68 21.81
CA ASN A 69 -16.41 13.93 21.46
C ASN A 69 -16.67 14.29 19.99
N LEU A 70 -15.79 13.83 19.08
CA LEU A 70 -15.92 14.02 17.64
C LEU A 70 -15.77 12.67 16.94
N LEU A 71 -16.64 12.43 15.96
CA LEU A 71 -16.49 11.37 14.95
C LEU A 71 -16.42 12.03 13.58
N VAL A 72 -15.53 11.55 12.73
CA VAL A 72 -15.32 12.10 11.38
C VAL A 72 -15.48 10.98 10.35
N VAL A 73 -16.44 11.14 9.44
CA VAL A 73 -16.84 10.13 8.46
C VAL A 73 -16.64 10.58 7.02
N GLY A 74 -16.76 9.65 6.08
CA GLY A 74 -16.68 9.91 4.66
C GLY A 74 -15.29 10.36 4.23
N ARG A 75 -15.20 11.33 3.33
CA ARG A 75 -13.95 11.76 2.70
C ARG A 75 -12.86 12.31 3.64
N SER A 76 -13.21 12.63 4.87
CA SER A 76 -12.29 13.17 5.88
C SER A 76 -11.91 12.16 6.96
N ALA A 77 -12.43 10.93 6.93
CA ALA A 77 -12.04 9.86 7.83
C ALA A 77 -10.56 9.50 7.66
N SER A 78 -10.02 8.71 8.57
CA SER A 78 -8.58 8.37 8.58
C SER A 78 -8.24 7.33 7.51
N TYR A 79 -8.01 7.80 6.31
CA TYR A 79 -7.61 7.01 5.14
C TYR A 79 -6.28 7.48 4.58
N SER A 80 -5.48 6.55 4.04
CA SER A 80 -4.38 6.94 3.16
C SER A 80 -4.95 7.48 1.84
N HIS A 81 -4.19 8.32 1.13
CA HIS A 81 -4.57 8.86 -0.17
C HIS A 81 -5.12 7.78 -1.12
N LEU A 82 -4.40 6.67 -1.27
CA LEU A 82 -4.83 5.58 -2.17
C LEU A 82 -6.08 4.86 -1.65
N ALA A 83 -6.19 4.58 -0.35
CA ALA A 83 -7.39 3.96 0.22
C ALA A 83 -8.62 4.86 0.03
N ALA A 84 -8.46 6.18 0.13
CA ALA A 84 -9.52 7.15 -0.13
C ALA A 84 -10.06 7.05 -1.57
N GLY A 85 -9.26 6.58 -2.54
CA GLY A 85 -9.73 6.30 -3.89
C GLY A 85 -10.94 5.36 -3.95
N SER A 86 -11.07 4.46 -3.00
CA SER A 86 -12.22 3.55 -2.83
C SER A 86 -13.17 4.02 -1.72
N ALA A 87 -12.64 4.27 -0.51
CA ALA A 87 -13.43 4.50 0.69
C ALA A 87 -14.23 5.82 0.70
N ARG A 88 -13.91 6.77 -0.16
CA ARG A 88 -14.58 8.07 -0.29
C ARG A 88 -15.98 8.02 -0.94
N THR A 89 -16.42 6.87 -1.43
CA THR A 89 -17.69 6.77 -2.14
C THR A 89 -18.89 7.02 -1.24
N ILE A 90 -19.95 7.61 -1.82
CA ILE A 90 -21.13 8.04 -1.05
C ILE A 90 -21.75 6.90 -0.24
N PRO A 91 -21.98 5.68 -0.77
CA PRO A 91 -22.58 4.61 0.02
C PRO A 91 -21.76 4.22 1.25
N ILE A 92 -20.42 4.23 1.15
CA ILE A 92 -19.55 3.95 2.30
C ILE A 92 -19.67 5.07 3.34
N GLY A 93 -19.63 6.33 2.90
CA GLY A 93 -19.79 7.48 3.78
C GLY A 93 -21.15 7.52 4.47
N MET A 94 -22.23 7.06 3.81
CA MET A 94 -23.54 6.92 4.43
C MET A 94 -23.52 5.85 5.54
N ALA A 95 -22.97 4.67 5.29
CA ALA A 95 -22.84 3.60 6.28
C ALA A 95 -21.99 4.03 7.49
N GLU A 96 -20.92 4.81 7.25
CA GLU A 96 -20.15 5.43 8.35
C GLU A 96 -20.95 6.46 9.13
N GLY A 97 -21.80 7.25 8.44
CA GLY A 97 -22.69 8.23 9.07
C GLY A 97 -23.70 7.56 10.01
N ASP A 98 -24.33 6.46 9.56
CA ASP A 98 -25.22 5.65 10.40
C ASP A 98 -24.48 5.11 11.62
N ALA A 99 -23.27 4.58 11.42
CA ALA A 99 -22.44 4.07 12.51
C ALA A 99 -22.04 5.16 13.50
N ALA A 100 -21.69 6.36 13.02
CA ALA A 100 -21.38 7.51 13.87
C ALA A 100 -22.58 7.97 14.67
N GLY A 101 -23.77 8.01 14.07
CA GLY A 101 -25.03 8.35 14.76
C GLY A 101 -25.36 7.36 15.88
N VAL A 102 -25.31 6.06 15.59
CA VAL A 102 -25.51 5.01 16.60
C VAL A 102 -24.46 5.09 17.71
N ALA A 103 -23.19 5.29 17.36
CA ALA A 103 -22.11 5.41 18.35
C ALA A 103 -22.26 6.65 19.23
N ALA A 104 -22.75 7.77 18.70
CA ALA A 104 -23.00 8.99 19.46
C ALA A 104 -24.11 8.77 20.52
N VAL A 105 -25.23 8.21 20.11
CA VAL A 105 -26.33 7.86 21.04
C VAL A 105 -25.87 6.86 22.10
N TYR A 106 -25.10 5.83 21.66
CA TYR A 106 -24.55 4.82 22.57
C TYR A 106 -23.59 5.42 23.60
N SER A 107 -22.70 6.32 23.17
CA SER A 107 -21.77 7.07 24.01
C SER A 107 -22.51 7.84 25.12
N MET A 108 -23.51 8.61 24.72
CA MET A 108 -24.34 9.38 25.66
C MET A 108 -25.11 8.47 26.65
N THR A 109 -25.76 7.41 26.14
CA THR A 109 -26.57 6.50 26.96
C THR A 109 -25.73 5.71 27.96
N LYS A 110 -24.50 5.35 27.61
CA LYS A 110 -23.58 4.58 28.47
C LYS A 110 -22.61 5.45 29.24
N ASN A 111 -22.64 6.76 29.03
CA ASN A 111 -21.67 7.73 29.59
C ASN A 111 -20.22 7.25 29.34
N LYS A 112 -19.89 6.95 28.04
CA LYS A 112 -18.59 6.44 27.59
C LYS A 112 -18.04 7.30 26.47
N SER A 113 -16.79 7.67 26.57
CA SER A 113 -16.07 8.33 25.46
C SER A 113 -15.88 7.37 24.27
N TYR A 114 -15.68 7.91 23.07
CA TYR A 114 -15.39 7.08 21.89
C TYR A 114 -14.11 6.27 22.06
N LYS A 115 -13.11 6.77 22.80
CA LYS A 115 -11.89 6.05 23.14
C LYS A 115 -12.17 4.82 24.01
N GLU A 116 -13.05 4.95 25.01
CA GLU A 116 -13.46 3.81 25.85
C GLU A 116 -14.30 2.80 25.05
N ILE A 117 -15.18 3.28 24.17
CA ILE A 117 -15.96 2.42 23.26
C ILE A 117 -15.03 1.61 22.37
N MET A 118 -14.07 2.28 21.73
CA MET A 118 -13.10 1.66 20.84
C MET A 118 -12.23 0.62 21.57
N ALA A 119 -11.85 0.88 22.81
CA ALA A 119 -11.01 -0.01 23.61
C ALA A 119 -11.74 -1.26 24.12
N ASN A 120 -13.07 -1.31 24.03
CA ASN A 120 -13.88 -2.42 24.53
C ASN A 120 -14.73 -3.05 23.43
N MET A 121 -14.30 -4.22 22.96
CA MET A 121 -14.99 -4.94 21.88
C MET A 121 -16.46 -5.25 22.20
N LYS A 122 -16.85 -5.39 23.47
CA LYS A 122 -18.27 -5.55 23.86
C LYS A 122 -19.11 -4.35 23.45
N TYR A 123 -18.59 -3.13 23.60
CA TYR A 123 -19.29 -1.93 23.17
C TYR A 123 -19.40 -1.84 21.66
N ILE A 124 -18.33 -2.17 20.96
CA ILE A 124 -18.32 -2.26 19.48
C ILE A 124 -19.38 -3.26 19.00
N LYS A 125 -19.42 -4.47 19.57
CA LYS A 125 -20.43 -5.49 19.21
C LYS A 125 -21.86 -5.04 19.47
N ASN A 126 -22.10 -4.26 20.53
CA ASN A 126 -23.42 -3.69 20.79
C ASN A 126 -23.81 -2.67 19.70
N ILE A 127 -22.87 -1.79 19.29
CA ILE A 127 -23.08 -0.83 18.20
C ILE A 127 -23.35 -1.60 16.89
N GLN A 128 -22.55 -2.60 16.59
CA GLN A 128 -22.76 -3.46 15.40
C GLN A 128 -24.14 -4.14 15.41
N SER A 129 -24.59 -4.64 16.58
CA SER A 129 -25.91 -5.27 16.71
C SER A 129 -27.03 -4.26 16.44
N ILE A 130 -26.94 -3.03 16.93
CA ILE A 130 -27.91 -1.97 16.65
C ILE A 130 -27.92 -1.66 15.14
N LEU A 131 -26.75 -1.48 14.52
CA LEU A 131 -26.64 -1.23 13.07
C LEU A 131 -27.27 -2.36 12.25
N VAL A 132 -26.98 -3.62 12.61
CA VAL A 132 -27.55 -4.78 11.92
C VAL A 132 -29.07 -4.84 12.10
N SER A 133 -29.61 -4.50 13.28
CA SER A 133 -31.07 -4.41 13.49
C SER A 133 -31.73 -3.32 12.65
N GLN A 134 -30.98 -2.32 12.22
CA GLN A 134 -31.40 -1.24 11.31
C GLN A 134 -31.16 -1.58 9.83
N GLY A 135 -30.67 -2.79 9.52
CA GLY A 135 -30.48 -3.27 8.15
C GLY A 135 -29.04 -3.16 7.63
N ALA A 136 -28.05 -2.75 8.44
CA ALA A 136 -26.67 -2.69 8.01
C ALA A 136 -26.07 -4.10 7.73
N TYR A 137 -25.31 -4.23 6.65
CA TYR A 137 -24.60 -5.45 6.33
C TYR A 137 -23.20 -5.43 6.96
N LEU A 138 -23.03 -6.13 8.08
CA LEU A 138 -21.77 -6.21 8.84
C LEU A 138 -21.32 -7.66 9.13
N LYS A 139 -21.68 -8.61 8.25
CA LYS A 139 -21.24 -10.00 8.40
C LYS A 139 -19.72 -10.11 8.32
N PRO A 140 -19.09 -10.88 9.24
CA PRO A 140 -17.67 -11.23 9.09
C PRO A 140 -17.43 -11.95 7.76
N PHE A 141 -16.26 -11.69 7.18
CA PHE A 141 -15.89 -12.32 5.91
C PHE A 141 -14.41 -12.67 5.87
N LYS A 142 -14.08 -13.62 5.02
CA LYS A 142 -12.71 -13.94 4.63
C LYS A 142 -12.70 -14.12 3.13
N VAL A 143 -11.96 -13.27 2.44
CA VAL A 143 -11.73 -13.39 1.00
C VAL A 143 -10.28 -13.79 0.80
N GLU A 144 -10.06 -14.95 0.19
CA GLU A 144 -8.72 -15.40 -0.14
C GLU A 144 -8.16 -14.56 -1.30
N ASN A 145 -6.93 -14.09 -1.16
CA ASN A 145 -6.20 -13.44 -2.24
C ASN A 145 -4.99 -14.31 -2.60
N PRO A 146 -4.92 -14.87 -3.81
CA PRO A 146 -3.80 -15.73 -4.22
C PRO A 146 -2.43 -15.07 -4.07
N ALA A 147 -2.36 -13.75 -4.22
CA ALA A 147 -1.12 -12.99 -4.07
C ALA A 147 -0.50 -13.12 -2.67
N GLU A 148 -1.32 -13.33 -1.62
CA GLU A 148 -0.83 -13.48 -0.24
C GLU A 148 0.05 -14.72 -0.03
N ARG A 149 -0.09 -15.72 -0.89
CA ARG A 149 0.72 -16.95 -0.85
C ARG A 149 2.02 -16.83 -1.63
N HIS A 150 2.21 -15.74 -2.37
CA HIS A 150 3.39 -15.55 -3.19
C HIS A 150 4.59 -15.15 -2.34
N TRP A 151 5.76 -15.71 -2.64
CA TRP A 151 6.99 -15.49 -1.86
C TRP A 151 7.44 -14.02 -1.79
N SER A 152 7.12 -13.19 -2.81
CA SER A 152 7.42 -11.75 -2.88
C SER A 152 6.29 -10.86 -2.35
N PHE A 153 5.28 -11.41 -1.68
CA PHE A 153 4.08 -10.69 -1.24
C PHE A 153 4.39 -9.47 -0.37
N GLU A 154 5.34 -9.59 0.57
CA GLU A 154 5.71 -8.46 1.43
C GLU A 154 6.33 -7.29 0.62
N GLY A 155 7.09 -7.60 -0.43
CA GLY A 155 7.58 -6.60 -1.37
C GLY A 155 6.45 -5.95 -2.17
N LEU A 156 5.50 -6.75 -2.66
CA LEU A 156 4.30 -6.24 -3.33
C LEU A 156 3.51 -5.29 -2.42
N LYS A 157 3.30 -5.63 -1.15
CA LYS A 157 2.63 -4.74 -0.18
C LYS A 157 3.34 -3.40 -0.04
N LEU A 158 4.66 -3.43 0.04
CA LEU A 158 5.46 -2.20 0.14
C LEU A 158 5.23 -1.31 -1.09
N VAL A 159 5.41 -1.84 -2.30
CA VAL A 159 5.30 -1.03 -3.51
C VAL A 159 3.86 -0.55 -3.78
N LEU A 160 2.85 -1.34 -3.42
CA LEU A 160 1.45 -0.90 -3.46
C LEU A 160 1.17 0.23 -2.47
N THR A 161 1.71 0.14 -1.25
CA THR A 161 1.54 1.19 -0.23
C THR A 161 2.00 2.55 -0.72
N TRP A 162 3.04 2.58 -1.54
CA TRP A 162 3.60 3.80 -2.12
C TRP A 162 3.09 4.13 -3.52
N GLY A 163 2.10 3.37 -4.03
CA GLY A 163 1.50 3.60 -5.35
C GLY A 163 2.48 3.45 -6.51
N LEU A 164 3.36 2.46 -6.43
CA LEU A 164 4.42 2.21 -7.42
C LEU A 164 4.02 1.15 -8.45
N VAL A 165 2.92 0.45 -8.21
CA VAL A 165 2.38 -0.58 -9.11
C VAL A 165 0.89 -0.33 -9.31
N VAL A 166 0.43 -0.46 -10.54
CA VAL A 166 -0.96 -0.21 -10.95
C VAL A 166 -1.53 -1.52 -11.54
N PRO A 167 -2.11 -2.40 -10.69
CA PRO A 167 -2.59 -3.72 -11.12
C PRO A 167 -3.92 -3.69 -11.89
N GLY A 168 -4.57 -2.53 -12.00
CA GLY A 168 -5.82 -2.37 -12.72
C GLY A 168 -7.01 -3.06 -12.06
N TYR A 169 -8.08 -3.26 -12.82
CA TYR A 169 -9.32 -3.92 -12.36
C TYR A 169 -9.17 -5.43 -12.14
N THR A 170 -8.15 -6.05 -12.72
CA THR A 170 -7.90 -7.51 -12.66
C THR A 170 -6.96 -7.90 -11.52
N ASN A 171 -6.39 -6.93 -10.80
CA ASN A 171 -5.35 -7.16 -9.79
C ASN A 171 -4.15 -7.94 -10.36
N ASP A 172 -3.73 -7.61 -11.60
CA ASP A 172 -2.59 -8.25 -12.25
C ASP A 172 -1.28 -7.69 -11.71
N TYR A 173 -0.65 -8.43 -10.82
CA TYR A 173 0.64 -8.09 -10.20
C TYR A 173 1.84 -8.56 -11.02
N LYS A 174 1.64 -9.23 -12.16
CA LYS A 174 2.65 -9.63 -13.14
C LYS A 174 3.83 -10.45 -12.59
N PHE A 175 3.62 -11.22 -11.53
CA PHE A 175 4.70 -11.87 -10.78
C PHE A 175 5.74 -12.59 -11.66
N ASP A 176 5.29 -13.35 -12.67
CA ASP A 176 6.14 -14.18 -13.53
C ASP A 176 6.59 -13.48 -14.82
N GLN A 177 6.19 -12.21 -15.03
CA GLN A 177 6.58 -11.45 -16.21
C GLN A 177 7.91 -10.73 -15.98
N ASP A 178 8.75 -10.71 -16.99
CA ASP A 178 9.98 -9.93 -16.97
C ASP A 178 9.65 -8.43 -16.85
N ILE A 179 10.38 -7.72 -16.00
CA ILE A 179 10.24 -6.27 -15.83
C ILE A 179 11.19 -5.56 -16.81
N SER A 180 10.69 -4.49 -17.46
CA SER A 180 11.56 -3.66 -18.31
C SER A 180 12.53 -2.82 -17.46
N SER A 181 13.69 -2.48 -18.03
CA SER A 181 14.69 -1.64 -17.38
C SER A 181 14.11 -0.32 -16.90
N ILE A 182 13.32 0.37 -17.74
CA ILE A 182 12.65 1.61 -17.40
C ILE A 182 11.68 1.44 -16.21
N SER A 183 10.92 0.34 -16.18
CA SER A 183 9.97 0.06 -15.10
C SER A 183 10.69 -0.23 -13.80
N PHE A 184 11.76 -1.01 -13.83
CA PHE A 184 12.58 -1.30 -12.66
C PHE A 184 13.25 -0.04 -12.13
N TYR A 185 13.88 0.77 -13.00
CA TYR A 185 14.49 2.04 -12.63
C TYR A 185 13.49 2.95 -11.90
N TYR A 186 12.29 3.17 -12.48
CA TYR A 186 11.28 4.02 -11.85
C TYR A 186 10.67 3.38 -10.59
N LEU A 187 10.57 2.07 -10.51
CA LEU A 187 10.12 1.38 -9.30
C LEU A 187 11.06 1.70 -8.13
N ILE A 188 12.37 1.53 -8.32
CA ILE A 188 13.38 1.74 -7.29
C ILE A 188 13.55 3.24 -6.97
N SER A 189 13.70 4.10 -7.97
CA SER A 189 13.90 5.54 -7.77
C SER A 189 12.70 6.19 -7.07
N ASN A 190 11.47 5.85 -7.48
CA ASN A 190 10.27 6.36 -6.82
C ASN A 190 10.06 5.76 -5.43
N LEU A 191 10.50 4.51 -5.18
CA LEU A 191 10.48 3.95 -3.84
C LEU A 191 11.36 4.78 -2.90
N VAL A 192 12.60 5.07 -3.29
CA VAL A 192 13.51 5.90 -2.49
C VAL A 192 12.89 7.28 -2.26
N LYS A 193 12.44 7.97 -3.31
CA LYS A 193 11.82 9.32 -3.20
C LYS A 193 10.62 9.37 -2.27
N ARG A 194 9.72 8.38 -2.35
CA ARG A 194 8.43 8.42 -1.63
C ARG A 194 8.49 7.81 -0.25
N ALA A 195 9.26 6.73 -0.08
CA ALA A 195 9.30 5.95 1.15
C ALA A 195 10.43 6.36 2.10
N ILE A 196 11.46 7.05 1.58
CA ILE A 196 12.66 7.46 2.32
C ILE A 196 13.02 8.90 1.89
N PRO A 197 12.16 9.89 2.17
CA PRO A 197 12.32 11.25 1.67
C PRO A 197 13.63 11.90 2.12
N GLU A 198 14.21 11.49 3.24
CA GLU A 198 15.52 11.92 3.74
C GLU A 198 16.70 11.49 2.86
N LYS A 199 16.46 10.55 1.93
CA LYS A 199 17.45 10.09 0.93
C LYS A 199 17.04 10.42 -0.51
N ALA A 200 16.06 11.29 -0.72
CA ALA A 200 15.57 11.63 -2.05
C ALA A 200 16.65 12.27 -2.94
N ASP A 201 17.63 12.96 -2.35
CA ASP A 201 18.73 13.59 -3.08
C ASP A 201 19.60 12.58 -3.82
N ILE A 202 19.78 11.37 -3.29
CA ILE A 202 20.52 10.27 -3.95
C ILE A 202 19.93 9.96 -5.34
N VAL A 203 18.61 10.10 -5.51
CA VAL A 203 17.95 9.85 -6.79
C VAL A 203 18.29 10.94 -7.82
N VAL A 204 18.43 12.18 -7.37
CA VAL A 204 18.79 13.32 -8.24
C VAL A 204 20.26 13.22 -8.62
N GLU A 205 21.13 12.95 -7.65
CA GLU A 205 22.60 12.85 -7.85
C GLU A 205 22.96 11.74 -8.85
N ASN A 206 22.28 10.62 -8.80
CA ASN A 206 22.58 9.46 -9.66
C ASN A 206 21.73 9.40 -10.95
N ALA A 207 20.90 10.40 -11.23
CA ALA A 207 19.97 10.34 -12.35
C ALA A 207 20.67 10.27 -13.71
N SER A 208 21.78 10.99 -13.90
CA SER A 208 22.57 10.99 -15.15
C SER A 208 23.20 9.63 -15.41
N ASP A 209 23.80 9.01 -14.41
CA ASP A 209 24.54 7.77 -14.53
C ASP A 209 23.60 6.57 -14.78
N LEU A 210 22.38 6.67 -14.25
CA LEU A 210 21.36 5.66 -14.40
C LEU A 210 20.45 5.87 -15.62
N GLN A 211 20.64 6.94 -16.40
CA GLN A 211 19.81 7.23 -17.59
C GLN A 211 19.87 6.13 -18.64
N LYS A 212 20.98 5.39 -18.74
CA LYS A 212 21.15 4.23 -19.64
C LYS A 212 20.12 3.12 -19.41
N PHE A 213 19.51 3.05 -18.20
CA PHE A 213 18.48 2.06 -17.88
C PHE A 213 17.05 2.50 -18.28
N ILE A 214 16.88 3.70 -18.86
CA ILE A 214 15.57 4.18 -19.31
C ILE A 214 15.26 3.61 -20.69
N VAL A 215 15.18 2.29 -20.79
CA VAL A 215 14.83 1.55 -22.00
C VAL A 215 13.69 0.56 -21.74
N LYS A 216 12.97 0.16 -22.79
CA LYS A 216 11.83 -0.76 -22.67
C LYS A 216 12.22 -2.24 -22.63
N GLU A 217 13.47 -2.58 -22.85
CA GLU A 217 13.98 -3.96 -22.84
C GLU A 217 13.86 -4.56 -21.42
N PRO A 218 13.69 -5.88 -21.30
CA PRO A 218 13.78 -6.56 -20.01
C PRO A 218 15.12 -6.30 -19.33
N ILE A 219 15.10 -5.98 -18.02
CA ILE A 219 16.33 -5.71 -17.28
C ILE A 219 17.06 -7.00 -16.95
N THR A 220 18.38 -7.02 -17.14
CA THR A 220 19.21 -8.14 -16.69
C THR A 220 19.43 -8.07 -15.17
N LYS A 221 19.75 -9.21 -14.56
CA LYS A 221 20.06 -9.25 -13.12
C LYS A 221 21.29 -8.43 -12.74
N GLU A 222 22.27 -8.30 -13.67
CA GLU A 222 23.47 -7.47 -13.48
C GLU A 222 23.11 -5.98 -13.49
N ASP A 223 22.29 -5.54 -14.46
CA ASP A 223 21.86 -4.15 -14.56
C ASP A 223 20.96 -3.75 -13.37
N ALA A 224 20.09 -4.65 -12.94
CA ALA A 224 19.26 -4.43 -11.74
C ALA A 224 20.14 -4.32 -10.49
N ALA A 225 21.17 -5.16 -10.36
CA ALA A 225 22.13 -5.10 -9.26
C ALA A 225 22.93 -3.79 -9.28
N GLU A 226 23.31 -3.28 -10.45
CA GLU A 226 23.98 -1.97 -10.57
C GLU A 226 23.11 -0.85 -10.01
N ILE A 227 21.82 -0.80 -10.36
CA ILE A 227 20.87 0.19 -9.81
C ILE A 227 20.78 0.05 -8.30
N LEU A 228 20.65 -1.16 -7.76
CA LEU A 228 20.53 -1.39 -6.32
C LEU A 228 21.81 -0.99 -5.57
N LEU A 229 23.00 -1.32 -6.12
CA LEU A 229 24.28 -0.95 -5.52
C LEU A 229 24.47 0.57 -5.49
N THR A 230 24.08 1.26 -6.56
CA THR A 230 24.13 2.72 -6.64
C THR A 230 23.24 3.34 -5.55
N TYR A 231 21.97 2.98 -5.47
CA TYR A 231 21.08 3.50 -4.42
C TYR A 231 21.43 3.01 -3.01
N GLY A 232 22.11 1.87 -2.90
CA GLY A 232 22.60 1.32 -1.64
C GLY A 232 23.88 2.00 -1.10
N GLY A 233 24.51 2.89 -1.88
CA GLY A 233 25.75 3.60 -1.50
C GLY A 233 27.02 2.75 -1.72
N TYR A 234 27.01 1.87 -2.73
CA TYR A 234 28.13 1.00 -3.10
C TYR A 234 28.67 1.27 -4.51
N GLU A 235 28.44 2.46 -5.07
CA GLU A 235 28.84 2.86 -6.42
C GLU A 235 30.33 2.69 -6.67
N ASN A 236 31.17 2.92 -5.66
CA ASN A 236 32.64 2.75 -5.76
C ASN A 236 33.07 1.30 -5.98
N GLU A 237 32.20 0.32 -5.67
CA GLU A 237 32.50 -1.09 -5.84
C GLU A 237 32.09 -1.62 -7.23
N ILE A 238 31.26 -0.89 -7.97
CA ILE A 238 30.71 -1.32 -9.26
C ILE A 238 31.81 -1.52 -10.30
N ALA A 239 32.71 -0.55 -10.43
CA ALA A 239 33.76 -0.59 -11.46
C ALA A 239 34.71 -1.79 -11.33
N THR A 240 35.02 -2.19 -10.09
CA THR A 240 35.94 -3.29 -9.77
C THR A 240 35.29 -4.66 -9.80
N ASN A 241 33.95 -4.73 -9.84
CA ASN A 241 33.19 -5.98 -9.79
C ASN A 241 32.33 -6.23 -11.06
N LYS A 242 32.69 -5.63 -12.19
CA LYS A 242 31.97 -5.84 -13.47
C LYS A 242 31.79 -7.33 -13.78
N GLY A 243 30.55 -7.73 -14.13
CA GLY A 243 30.18 -9.11 -14.40
C GLY A 243 29.92 -10.00 -13.17
N LYS A 244 29.93 -9.40 -11.95
CA LYS A 244 29.59 -10.05 -10.67
C LYS A 244 28.76 -9.13 -9.78
N LEU A 245 28.06 -8.16 -10.36
CA LEU A 245 27.28 -7.19 -9.58
C LEU A 245 26.10 -7.84 -8.89
N PHE A 246 25.51 -8.87 -9.49
CA PHE A 246 24.42 -9.63 -8.91
C PHE A 246 24.85 -10.33 -7.61
N GLU A 247 26.02 -11.01 -7.63
CA GLU A 247 26.61 -11.65 -6.46
C GLU A 247 26.99 -10.59 -5.39
N LEU A 248 27.58 -9.48 -5.82
CA LEU A 248 27.95 -8.38 -4.94
C LEU A 248 26.71 -7.77 -4.24
N ALA A 249 25.65 -7.48 -4.98
CA ALA A 249 24.42 -6.94 -4.42
C ALA A 249 23.78 -7.90 -3.39
N HIS A 250 23.84 -9.20 -3.63
CA HIS A 250 23.43 -10.21 -2.66
C HIS A 250 24.32 -10.18 -1.40
N GLN A 251 25.65 -10.16 -1.55
CA GLN A 251 26.60 -10.06 -0.43
C GLN A 251 26.43 -8.78 0.41
N ARG A 252 26.03 -7.67 -0.23
CA ARG A 252 25.73 -6.38 0.43
C ARG A 252 24.33 -6.35 1.05
N GLY A 253 23.55 -7.43 0.92
CA GLY A 253 22.19 -7.54 1.48
C GLY A 253 21.16 -6.67 0.77
N LEU A 254 21.36 -6.39 -0.52
CA LEU A 254 20.42 -5.67 -1.39
C LEU A 254 19.52 -6.61 -2.18
N ILE A 255 19.87 -7.89 -2.24
CA ILE A 255 19.10 -8.98 -2.83
C ILE A 255 18.95 -10.06 -1.75
N SER A 256 17.74 -10.52 -1.48
CA SER A 256 17.49 -11.57 -0.51
C SER A 256 17.95 -12.95 -1.01
N ASP A 257 18.16 -13.91 -0.10
CA ASP A 257 18.46 -15.30 -0.46
C ASP A 257 17.39 -15.89 -1.37
N LYS A 258 16.11 -15.56 -1.14
CA LYS A 258 15.00 -16.05 -1.97
C LYS A 258 15.08 -15.53 -3.40
N ALA A 259 15.24 -14.22 -3.58
CA ALA A 259 15.38 -13.61 -4.90
C ALA A 259 16.67 -14.09 -5.59
N TYR A 260 17.78 -14.20 -4.85
CA TYR A 260 19.04 -14.72 -5.37
C TYR A 260 18.88 -16.14 -5.93
N GLN A 261 18.30 -17.06 -5.17
CA GLN A 261 18.06 -18.43 -5.63
C GLN A 261 17.09 -18.48 -6.82
N HIS A 262 16.04 -17.65 -6.81
CA HIS A 262 15.08 -17.59 -7.91
C HIS A 262 15.73 -17.11 -9.23
N MET A 263 16.65 -16.14 -9.16
CA MET A 263 17.31 -15.55 -10.32
C MET A 263 18.64 -16.23 -10.71
N LYS A 264 19.20 -17.14 -9.90
CA LYS A 264 20.54 -17.71 -10.12
C LYS A 264 20.79 -18.16 -11.54
N ASN A 265 19.82 -18.86 -12.14
CA ASN A 265 19.92 -19.43 -13.48
C ASN A 265 19.12 -18.63 -14.53
N LYS A 266 18.66 -17.43 -14.21
CA LYS A 266 17.92 -16.55 -15.11
C LYS A 266 18.80 -15.39 -15.55
N LYS A 267 18.50 -14.85 -16.72
CA LYS A 267 19.15 -13.65 -17.25
C LYS A 267 18.39 -12.40 -16.82
N PHE A 268 17.06 -12.44 -16.87
CA PHE A 268 16.19 -11.29 -16.64
C PHE A 268 15.50 -11.35 -15.28
N VAL A 269 15.13 -10.20 -14.79
CA VAL A 269 14.44 -9.98 -13.51
C VAL A 269 12.92 -9.98 -13.76
N THR A 270 12.18 -10.73 -12.96
CA THR A 270 10.71 -10.68 -12.99
C THR A 270 10.18 -9.61 -12.06
N TRP A 271 8.87 -9.26 -12.19
CA TRP A 271 8.21 -8.35 -11.24
C TRP A 271 8.27 -8.88 -9.80
N ALA A 272 8.18 -10.21 -9.61
CA ALA A 272 8.30 -10.81 -8.28
C ALA A 272 9.67 -10.53 -7.66
N ASP A 273 10.74 -10.68 -8.44
CA ASP A 273 12.10 -10.38 -8.02
C ASP A 273 12.25 -8.89 -7.68
N ALA A 274 11.69 -8.02 -8.52
CA ALA A 274 11.71 -6.57 -8.33
C ALA A 274 10.98 -6.13 -7.05
N TYR A 275 9.86 -6.78 -6.70
CA TYR A 275 9.17 -6.53 -5.44
C TYR A 275 10.03 -6.89 -4.21
N ASP A 276 10.67 -8.05 -4.24
CA ASP A 276 11.54 -8.47 -3.13
C ASP A 276 12.79 -7.60 -3.02
N MET A 277 13.42 -7.25 -4.14
CA MET A 277 14.54 -6.30 -4.20
C MET A 277 14.16 -4.94 -3.64
N SER A 278 12.96 -4.44 -3.97
CA SER A 278 12.42 -3.19 -3.43
C SER A 278 12.33 -3.24 -1.90
N LEU A 279 11.83 -4.34 -1.34
CA LEU A 279 11.72 -4.53 0.10
C LEU A 279 13.09 -4.59 0.76
N THR A 280 14.02 -5.30 0.16
CA THR A 280 15.38 -5.50 0.70
C THR A 280 16.14 -4.18 0.70
N LEU A 281 16.10 -3.43 -0.41
CA LEU A 281 16.68 -2.08 -0.48
C LEU A 281 16.04 -1.13 0.56
N TYR A 282 14.71 -1.10 0.64
CA TYR A 282 14.00 -0.28 1.63
C TYR A 282 14.46 -0.55 3.06
N ARG A 283 14.58 -1.82 3.43
CA ARG A 283 15.05 -2.23 4.77
C ARG A 283 16.51 -1.84 5.03
N LYS A 284 17.33 -1.83 3.99
CA LYS A 284 18.74 -1.45 4.08
C LYS A 284 18.93 0.05 4.25
N LEU A 285 18.08 0.84 3.62
CA LEU A 285 18.19 2.31 3.61
C LEU A 285 17.53 2.98 4.83
N LYS A 286 16.57 2.31 5.46
CA LYS A 286 15.85 2.79 6.64
C LYS A 286 16.54 2.40 7.93
#